data_d7b56334fc47d59b8659f16688229415
#
_entry.id   d7b56334fc47d59b8659f16688229415
#
_cell.length_a   1.000
_cell.length_b   1.000
_cell.length_c   1.000
_cell.angle_alpha   90.00
_cell.angle_beta   90.00
_cell.angle_gamma   90.00
#
_symmetry.space_group_name_H-M   'P 1'
#
loop_
_entity.id
_entity.type
_entity.pdbx_description
1 polymer ?
#
loop_
_entity_poly.entity_id
_entity_poly.type
_entity_poly.pdbx_seq_one_letter_code
_entity_poly.pdbx_strand_id
1 'polypeptide(L)'
;MKLTIIGGGPGGYTAAFAAAKAGVEVTLVERAHLGGTCLHTGCIPTKTLRSSADVLEMSGRLAEFGITGECALKADMPAIVNRKRKVTATLQTGLEKTCAQLKVRVVYGKAELVSAKLVRVTTAEGTEEVESDNVIIATGSSPLELPSLPVDHARVLSSDDALELQAVPSSLIIVGGGVIGCELAFIYRAFGSKVTVVE
;
A
#
# COMPACT_ATOMS: atom_id res chain seq x y z
N MET A 1 7.83 30.89 0.15
CA MET A 1 6.66 30.23 0.75
C MET A 1 7.10 28.87 1.23
N LYS A 2 6.77 28.52 2.48
CA LYS A 2 7.05 27.23 3.10
C LYS A 2 5.76 26.42 3.18
N LEU A 3 5.81 25.16 2.81
CA LEU A 3 4.67 24.23 2.84
C LEU A 3 5.06 22.98 3.62
N THR A 4 4.28 22.65 4.65
CA THR A 4 4.38 21.34 5.31
C THR A 4 3.25 20.44 4.89
N ILE A 5 3.57 19.19 4.57
CA ILE A 5 2.60 18.17 4.18
C ILE A 5 2.70 17.02 5.17
N ILE A 6 1.59 16.67 5.80
CA ILE A 6 1.51 15.59 6.78
C ILE A 6 0.94 14.35 6.10
N GLY A 7 1.79 13.32 5.94
CA GLY A 7 1.50 12.06 5.28
C GLY A 7 2.18 11.92 3.92
N GLY A 8 3.01 10.88 3.77
CA GLY A 8 3.82 10.58 2.58
C GLY A 8 3.17 9.60 1.60
N GLY A 9 1.84 9.41 1.67
CA GLY A 9 1.07 8.64 0.70
C GLY A 9 0.87 9.38 -0.64
N PRO A 10 0.09 8.80 -1.59
CA PRO A 10 -0.11 9.40 -2.92
C PRO A 10 -0.61 10.84 -2.90
N GLY A 11 -1.50 11.19 -2.00
CA GLY A 11 -1.95 12.58 -1.83
C GLY A 11 -0.82 13.50 -1.41
N GLY A 12 -0.01 13.06 -0.44
CA GLY A 12 1.08 13.87 0.12
C GLY A 12 2.28 14.02 -0.80
N TYR A 13 2.87 12.92 -1.27
CA TYR A 13 4.06 13.02 -2.12
C TYR A 13 3.76 13.68 -3.47
N THR A 14 2.57 13.47 -4.04
CA THR A 14 2.18 14.13 -5.30
C THR A 14 2.07 15.65 -5.11
N ALA A 15 1.44 16.09 -4.00
CA ALA A 15 1.37 17.51 -3.67
C ALA A 15 2.77 18.09 -3.41
N ALA A 16 3.63 17.33 -2.69
CA ALA A 16 5.01 17.73 -2.42
C ALA A 16 5.81 17.96 -3.71
N PHE A 17 5.72 17.03 -4.65
CA PHE A 17 6.43 17.13 -5.93
C PHE A 17 5.92 18.28 -6.79
N ALA A 18 4.60 18.49 -6.82
CA ALA A 18 4.00 19.61 -7.57
C ALA A 18 4.45 20.95 -6.97
N ALA A 19 4.39 21.11 -5.66
CA ALA A 19 4.79 22.34 -4.96
C ALA A 19 6.29 22.62 -5.12
N ALA A 20 7.14 21.60 -4.94
CA ALA A 20 8.59 21.75 -5.09
C ALA A 20 8.98 22.16 -6.53
N LYS A 21 8.36 21.58 -7.54
CA LYS A 21 8.54 21.99 -8.95
C LYS A 21 8.12 23.44 -9.21
N ALA A 22 7.15 23.94 -8.46
CA ALA A 22 6.70 25.35 -8.51
C ALA A 22 7.60 26.29 -7.68
N GLY A 23 8.72 25.80 -7.12
CA GLY A 23 9.67 26.60 -6.35
C GLY A 23 9.27 26.84 -4.89
N VAL A 24 8.35 26.03 -4.35
CA VAL A 24 7.96 26.10 -2.93
C VAL A 24 8.93 25.28 -2.10
N GLU A 25 9.34 25.79 -0.94
CA GLU A 25 10.09 25.03 0.06
C GLU A 25 9.15 24.05 0.76
N VAL A 26 9.39 22.75 0.58
CA VAL A 26 8.47 21.70 1.03
C VAL A 26 9.11 20.83 2.09
N THR A 27 8.39 20.65 3.22
CA THR A 27 8.66 19.61 4.21
C THR A 27 7.54 18.58 4.16
N LEU A 28 7.89 17.32 3.93
CA LEU A 28 6.99 16.16 3.91
C LEU A 28 7.22 15.33 5.18
N VAL A 29 6.20 15.23 6.03
CA VAL A 29 6.28 14.44 7.27
C VAL A 29 5.61 13.10 7.05
N GLU A 30 6.32 12.00 7.33
CA GLU A 30 5.80 10.64 7.21
C GLU A 30 6.11 9.84 8.47
N ARG A 31 5.12 9.12 8.99
CA ARG A 31 5.30 8.37 10.25
C ARG A 31 6.01 7.03 10.10
N ALA A 32 6.00 6.44 8.89
CA ALA A 32 6.55 5.11 8.64
C ALA A 32 7.39 5.08 7.34
N HIS A 33 6.74 4.93 6.19
CA HIS A 33 7.40 4.76 4.89
C HIS A 33 6.74 5.62 3.83
N LEU A 34 7.55 6.29 3.00
CA LEU A 34 7.05 7.00 1.83
C LEU A 34 6.29 6.04 0.88
N GLY A 35 5.17 6.52 0.35
CA GLY A 35 4.29 5.73 -0.50
C GLY A 35 2.94 5.41 0.14
N GLY A 36 2.87 5.40 1.48
CA GLY A 36 1.64 5.19 2.25
C GLY A 36 0.93 3.87 1.92
N THR A 37 -0.36 3.78 2.24
CA THR A 37 -1.19 2.59 2.03
C THR A 37 -1.12 2.07 0.60
N CYS A 38 -1.22 2.93 -0.41
CA CYS A 38 -1.22 2.51 -1.81
C CYS A 38 0.04 1.71 -2.19
N LEU A 39 1.22 2.13 -1.74
CA LEU A 39 2.48 1.46 -2.07
C LEU A 39 2.74 0.24 -1.21
N HIS A 40 2.37 0.26 0.07
CA HIS A 40 2.80 -0.76 1.03
C HIS A 40 1.75 -1.82 1.33
N THR A 41 0.47 -1.42 1.43
CA THR A 41 -0.62 -2.32 1.84
C THR A 41 -1.90 -2.17 0.98
N GLY A 42 -1.80 -1.56 -0.22
CA GLY A 42 -2.94 -1.28 -1.07
C GLY A 42 -2.72 -1.63 -2.53
N CYS A 43 -2.74 -0.61 -3.38
CA CYS A 43 -2.77 -0.73 -4.83
C CYS A 43 -1.62 -1.58 -5.40
N ILE A 44 -0.39 -1.25 -5.06
CA ILE A 44 0.79 -1.88 -5.65
C ILE A 44 0.94 -3.35 -5.22
N PRO A 45 0.87 -3.70 -3.92
CA PRO A 45 0.84 -5.09 -3.48
C PRO A 45 -0.27 -5.91 -4.13
N THR A 46 -1.50 -5.38 -4.13
CA THR A 46 -2.67 -6.05 -4.71
C THR A 46 -2.47 -6.32 -6.20
N LYS A 47 -2.04 -5.32 -6.98
CA LYS A 47 -1.80 -5.48 -8.42
C LYS A 47 -0.63 -6.42 -8.71
N THR A 48 0.34 -6.50 -7.81
CA THR A 48 1.46 -7.45 -7.95
C THR A 48 0.98 -8.89 -7.73
N LEU A 49 0.15 -9.15 -6.72
CA LEU A 49 -0.49 -10.46 -6.52
C LEU A 49 -1.45 -10.78 -7.68
N ARG A 50 -2.26 -9.80 -8.08
CA ARG A 50 -3.21 -9.93 -9.19
C ARG A 50 -2.49 -10.33 -10.49
N SER A 51 -1.36 -9.72 -10.82
CA SER A 51 -0.56 -10.09 -12.00
C SER A 51 -0.11 -11.56 -11.95
N SER A 52 0.21 -12.10 -10.77
CA SER A 52 0.54 -13.52 -10.62
C SER A 52 -0.70 -14.42 -10.78
N ALA A 53 -1.85 -13.97 -10.29
CA ALA A 53 -3.13 -14.66 -10.44
C ALA A 53 -3.57 -14.70 -11.90
N ASP A 54 -3.43 -13.60 -12.64
CA ASP A 54 -3.77 -13.51 -14.06
C ASP A 54 -2.93 -14.48 -14.91
N VAL A 55 -1.63 -14.61 -14.61
CA VAL A 55 -0.74 -15.57 -15.29
C VAL A 55 -1.18 -17.00 -15.02
N LEU A 56 -1.53 -17.31 -13.77
CA LEU A 56 -1.99 -18.65 -13.40
C LEU A 56 -3.33 -19.00 -14.05
N GLU A 57 -4.28 -18.07 -14.08
CA GLU A 57 -5.57 -18.24 -14.74
C GLU A 57 -5.40 -18.40 -16.26
N MET A 58 -4.54 -17.57 -16.87
CA MET A 58 -4.20 -17.69 -18.30
C MET A 58 -3.62 -19.06 -18.64
N SER A 59 -2.78 -19.62 -17.77
CA SER A 59 -2.18 -20.94 -18.00
C SER A 59 -3.21 -22.08 -18.09
N GLY A 60 -4.34 -21.95 -17.43
CA GLY A 60 -5.48 -22.89 -17.52
C GLY A 60 -6.28 -22.76 -18.82
N ARG A 61 -6.04 -21.70 -19.60
CA ARG A 61 -6.76 -21.35 -20.83
C ARG A 61 -5.93 -21.43 -22.10
N LEU A 62 -4.74 -22.00 -22.04
CA LEU A 62 -3.79 -22.02 -23.16
C LEU A 62 -4.39 -22.65 -24.43
N ALA A 63 -5.27 -23.65 -24.29
CA ALA A 63 -5.93 -24.28 -25.42
C ALA A 63 -6.80 -23.32 -26.24
N GLU A 64 -7.40 -22.30 -25.62
CA GLU A 64 -8.17 -21.25 -26.31
C GLU A 64 -7.31 -20.44 -27.29
N PHE A 65 -5.99 -20.41 -27.05
CA PHE A 65 -4.99 -19.72 -27.87
C PHE A 65 -4.23 -20.67 -28.82
N GLY A 66 -4.71 -21.93 -28.97
CA GLY A 66 -4.04 -22.93 -29.80
C GLY A 66 -2.74 -23.48 -29.22
N ILE A 67 -2.47 -23.23 -27.93
CA ILE A 67 -1.28 -23.75 -27.22
C ILE A 67 -1.69 -25.01 -26.49
N THR A 68 -1.04 -26.14 -26.83
CA THR A 68 -1.31 -27.46 -26.27
C THR A 68 -0.15 -27.93 -25.40
N GLY A 69 -0.48 -28.68 -24.34
CA GLY A 69 0.50 -29.24 -23.41
C GLY A 69 -0.13 -29.37 -22.03
N GLU A 70 0.42 -30.23 -21.18
CA GLU A 70 0.02 -30.35 -19.78
C GLU A 70 0.86 -29.40 -18.93
N CYS A 71 0.19 -28.57 -18.14
CA CYS A 71 0.85 -27.64 -17.24
C CYS A 71 0.08 -27.59 -15.89
N ALA A 72 0.58 -28.34 -14.90
CA ALA A 72 0.05 -28.33 -13.53
C ALA A 72 0.72 -27.25 -12.69
N LEU A 73 0.40 -25.99 -12.97
CA LEU A 73 0.95 -24.85 -12.24
C LEU A 73 0.21 -24.63 -10.90
N LYS A 74 0.96 -24.17 -9.93
CA LYS A 74 0.44 -23.81 -8.60
C LYS A 74 1.04 -22.47 -8.14
N ALA A 75 0.31 -21.75 -7.32
CA ALA A 75 0.81 -20.55 -6.66
C ALA A 75 1.86 -20.91 -5.61
N ASP A 76 3.06 -20.37 -5.75
CA ASP A 76 4.10 -20.36 -4.71
C ASP A 76 3.98 -19.03 -3.94
N MET A 77 3.22 -19.03 -2.84
CA MET A 77 2.94 -17.81 -2.08
C MET A 77 4.20 -17.13 -1.54
N PRO A 78 5.19 -17.83 -0.96
CA PRO A 78 6.45 -17.23 -0.56
C PRO A 78 7.16 -16.50 -1.71
N ALA A 79 7.21 -17.08 -2.90
CA ALA A 79 7.80 -16.45 -4.07
C ALA A 79 7.00 -15.23 -4.55
N ILE A 80 5.67 -15.31 -4.56
CA ILE A 80 4.75 -14.23 -4.92
C ILE A 80 4.90 -13.05 -3.95
N VAL A 81 4.89 -13.32 -2.65
CA VAL A 81 5.05 -12.30 -1.60
C VAL A 81 6.45 -11.65 -1.68
N ASN A 82 7.49 -12.44 -1.93
CA ASN A 82 8.84 -11.91 -2.12
C ASN A 82 8.93 -11.00 -3.37
N ARG A 83 8.31 -11.40 -4.49
CA ARG A 83 8.20 -10.53 -5.68
C ARG A 83 7.49 -9.23 -5.35
N LYS A 84 6.37 -9.28 -4.62
CA LYS A 84 5.63 -8.10 -4.15
C LYS A 84 6.54 -7.16 -3.34
N ARG A 85 7.28 -7.69 -2.36
CA ARG A 85 8.20 -6.90 -1.51
C ARG A 85 9.30 -6.23 -2.34
N LYS A 86 9.86 -6.91 -3.34
CA LYS A 86 10.85 -6.32 -4.26
C LYS A 86 10.26 -5.15 -5.06
N VAL A 87 9.05 -5.30 -5.60
CA VAL A 87 8.37 -4.22 -6.35
C VAL A 87 8.15 -3.01 -5.45
N THR A 88 7.61 -3.22 -4.25
CA THR A 88 7.36 -2.15 -3.27
C THR A 88 8.66 -1.42 -2.90
N ALA A 89 9.73 -2.15 -2.58
CA ALA A 89 11.03 -1.55 -2.22
C ALA A 89 11.63 -0.73 -3.37
N THR A 90 11.52 -1.22 -4.61
CA THR A 90 12.00 -0.50 -5.80
C THR A 90 11.27 0.83 -5.97
N LEU A 91 9.95 0.83 -5.83
CA LEU A 91 9.14 2.03 -5.97
C LEU A 91 9.36 3.01 -4.81
N GLN A 92 9.50 2.52 -3.57
CA GLN A 92 9.86 3.36 -2.42
C GLN A 92 11.18 4.09 -2.65
N THR A 93 12.22 3.36 -3.07
CA THR A 93 13.52 3.95 -3.42
C THR A 93 13.38 5.01 -4.52
N GLY A 94 12.49 4.80 -5.49
CA GLY A 94 12.18 5.79 -6.53
C GLY A 94 11.58 7.09 -5.95
N LEU A 95 10.64 6.97 -5.00
CA LEU A 95 10.06 8.12 -4.31
C LEU A 95 11.10 8.90 -3.49
N GLU A 96 11.94 8.19 -2.74
CA GLU A 96 13.01 8.79 -1.93
C GLU A 96 14.00 9.58 -2.81
N LYS A 97 14.42 8.99 -3.94
CA LYS A 97 15.27 9.67 -4.93
C LYS A 97 14.59 10.90 -5.50
N THR A 98 13.29 10.83 -5.81
CA THR A 98 12.54 11.97 -6.34
C THR A 98 12.43 13.10 -5.30
N CYS A 99 12.18 12.78 -4.02
CA CYS A 99 12.23 13.77 -2.94
C CYS A 99 13.59 14.48 -2.89
N ALA A 100 14.68 13.72 -2.94
CA ALA A 100 16.04 14.29 -2.91
C ALA A 100 16.33 15.18 -4.12
N GLN A 101 15.97 14.75 -5.34
CA GLN A 101 16.12 15.50 -6.58
C GLN A 101 15.36 16.84 -6.56
N LEU A 102 14.14 16.83 -6.03
CA LEU A 102 13.28 17.99 -5.92
C LEU A 102 13.55 18.81 -4.65
N LYS A 103 14.53 18.42 -3.84
CA LYS A 103 14.90 19.07 -2.55
C LYS A 103 13.70 19.14 -1.58
N VAL A 104 12.81 18.14 -1.62
CA VAL A 104 11.76 17.98 -0.62
C VAL A 104 12.42 17.45 0.66
N ARG A 105 12.29 18.19 1.76
CA ARG A 105 12.75 17.74 3.07
C ARG A 105 11.78 16.67 3.60
N VAL A 106 12.25 15.45 3.77
CA VAL A 106 11.45 14.38 4.38
C VAL A 106 11.82 14.25 5.85
N VAL A 107 10.82 14.29 6.73
CA VAL A 107 10.95 14.09 8.17
C VAL A 107 10.16 12.87 8.58
N TYR A 108 10.84 11.87 9.11
CA TYR A 108 10.19 10.66 9.61
C TYR A 108 9.80 10.82 11.07
N GLY A 109 8.47 10.82 11.34
CA GLY A 109 7.95 10.98 12.68
C GLY A 109 6.44 11.18 12.72
N LYS A 110 5.90 11.18 13.93
CA LYS A 110 4.49 11.43 14.19
C LYS A 110 4.25 12.94 14.25
N ALA A 111 3.46 13.46 13.30
CA ALA A 111 3.09 14.86 13.25
C ALA A 111 1.88 15.18 14.14
N GLU A 112 1.91 16.33 14.76
CA GLU A 112 0.80 16.97 15.48
C GLU A 112 0.66 18.41 14.97
N LEU A 113 -0.55 18.78 14.56
CA LEU A 113 -0.85 20.15 14.14
C LEU A 113 -1.08 21.01 15.39
N VAL A 114 -0.09 21.80 15.75
CA VAL A 114 -0.15 22.70 16.93
C VAL A 114 -0.94 23.96 16.60
N SER A 115 -0.77 24.50 15.40
CA SER A 115 -1.52 25.63 14.87
C SER A 115 -1.60 25.55 13.34
N ALA A 116 -2.31 26.47 12.72
CA ALA A 116 -2.40 26.55 11.26
C ALA A 116 -1.03 26.73 10.55
N LYS A 117 0.01 27.10 11.30
CA LYS A 117 1.37 27.36 10.78
C LYS A 117 2.48 26.59 11.48
N LEU A 118 2.15 25.75 12.48
CA LEU A 118 3.14 25.06 13.29
C LEU A 118 2.77 23.57 13.38
N VAL A 119 3.68 22.72 12.93
CA VAL A 119 3.59 21.27 13.04
C VAL A 119 4.70 20.79 13.97
N ARG A 120 4.34 20.05 15.01
CA ARG A 120 5.28 19.34 15.88
C ARG A 120 5.48 17.94 15.38
N VAL A 121 6.72 17.51 15.22
CA VAL A 121 7.05 16.16 14.75
C VAL A 121 7.86 15.44 15.81
N THR A 122 7.33 14.35 16.34
CA THR A 122 8.05 13.45 17.24
C THR A 122 8.76 12.39 16.41
N THR A 123 10.08 12.46 16.39
CA THR A 123 10.98 11.53 15.68
C THR A 123 11.64 10.55 16.66
N ALA A 124 12.43 9.62 16.16
CA ALA A 124 13.22 8.72 17.00
C ALA A 124 14.34 9.46 17.78
N GLU A 125 14.77 10.63 17.31
CA GLU A 125 15.86 11.44 17.88
C GLU A 125 15.35 12.52 18.85
N GLY A 126 14.04 12.76 18.89
CA GLY A 126 13.43 13.79 19.71
C GLY A 126 12.25 14.48 19.02
N THR A 127 11.94 15.68 19.45
CA THR A 127 10.83 16.47 18.91
C THR A 127 11.37 17.69 18.19
N GLU A 128 10.89 17.96 16.98
CA GLU A 128 11.16 19.19 16.24
C GLU A 128 9.86 19.95 15.93
N GLU A 129 9.96 21.27 15.81
CA GLU A 129 8.86 22.12 15.38
C GLU A 129 9.16 22.66 13.97
N VAL A 130 8.16 22.48 13.09
CA VAL A 130 8.24 22.89 11.68
C VAL A 130 7.26 24.03 11.45
N GLU A 131 7.79 25.22 11.23
CA GLU A 131 6.99 26.39 10.86
C GLU A 131 6.73 26.44 9.36
N SER A 132 5.51 26.77 8.96
CA SER A 132 5.06 26.82 7.56
C SER A 132 4.08 27.94 7.33
N ASP A 133 4.04 28.44 6.09
CA ASP A 133 2.99 29.36 5.65
C ASP A 133 1.65 28.65 5.51
N ASN A 134 1.70 27.40 5.03
CA ASN A 134 0.52 26.54 4.84
C ASN A 134 0.82 25.08 5.23
N VAL A 135 -0.23 24.34 5.60
CA VAL A 135 -0.16 22.92 5.93
C VAL A 135 -1.19 22.15 5.10
N ILE A 136 -0.76 21.03 4.50
CA ILE A 136 -1.65 20.06 3.87
C ILE A 136 -1.72 18.81 4.76
N ILE A 137 -2.95 18.37 5.08
CA ILE A 137 -3.21 17.13 5.81
C ILE A 137 -3.54 16.04 4.78
N ALA A 138 -2.66 15.04 4.65
CA ALA A 138 -2.79 13.91 3.73
C ALA A 138 -2.53 12.59 4.45
N THR A 139 -3.06 12.43 5.66
CA THR A 139 -2.75 11.36 6.61
C THR A 139 -3.35 10.00 6.25
N GLY A 140 -4.20 9.93 5.21
CA GLY A 140 -4.77 8.69 4.69
C GLY A 140 -5.83 8.08 5.62
N SER A 141 -5.96 6.76 5.54
CA SER A 141 -6.94 5.96 6.28
C SER A 141 -6.33 4.61 6.69
N SER A 142 -7.02 3.90 7.56
CA SER A 142 -6.70 2.52 7.96
C SER A 142 -7.90 1.59 7.66
N PRO A 143 -7.69 0.27 7.60
CA PRO A 143 -8.80 -0.68 7.52
C PRO A 143 -9.82 -0.45 8.63
N LEU A 144 -11.10 -0.59 8.27
CA LEU A 144 -12.18 -0.51 9.25
C LEU A 144 -12.22 -1.81 10.07
N GLU A 145 -12.19 -1.69 11.39
CA GLU A 145 -12.43 -2.81 12.29
C GLU A 145 -13.90 -2.83 12.72
N LEU A 146 -14.54 -3.98 12.57
CA LEU A 146 -15.90 -4.19 13.04
C LEU A 146 -15.86 -4.69 14.50
N PRO A 147 -16.57 -4.05 15.44
CA PRO A 147 -16.57 -4.52 16.84
C PRO A 147 -17.08 -5.95 17.02
N SER A 148 -17.96 -6.41 16.11
CA SER A 148 -18.49 -7.78 16.07
C SER A 148 -17.54 -8.79 15.45
N LEU A 149 -16.47 -8.35 14.79
CA LEU A 149 -15.51 -9.20 14.09
C LEU A 149 -14.09 -8.59 14.23
N PRO A 150 -13.51 -8.62 15.42
CA PRO A 150 -12.18 -8.04 15.66
C PRO A 150 -11.12 -8.81 14.89
N VAL A 151 -10.16 -8.06 14.32
CA VAL A 151 -9.00 -8.65 13.62
C VAL A 151 -8.04 -9.27 14.63
N ASP A 152 -7.73 -10.55 14.46
CA ASP A 152 -6.80 -11.31 15.31
C ASP A 152 -5.48 -11.68 14.59
N HIS A 153 -5.34 -11.28 13.31
CA HIS A 153 -4.20 -11.55 12.44
C HIS A 153 -3.90 -13.05 12.21
N ALA A 154 -4.82 -13.92 12.58
CA ALA A 154 -4.67 -15.38 12.46
C ALA A 154 -5.84 -16.03 11.71
N ARG A 155 -7.07 -15.83 12.18
CA ARG A 155 -8.30 -16.32 11.56
C ARG A 155 -9.13 -15.19 10.94
N VAL A 156 -9.18 -14.07 11.63
CA VAL A 156 -9.81 -12.83 11.15
C VAL A 156 -8.69 -11.90 10.72
N LEU A 157 -8.56 -11.74 9.43
CA LEU A 157 -7.48 -11.01 8.78
C LEU A 157 -7.97 -9.65 8.30
N SER A 158 -7.11 -8.65 8.35
CA SER A 158 -7.28 -7.41 7.60
C SER A 158 -6.91 -7.61 6.13
N SER A 159 -7.22 -6.62 5.30
CA SER A 159 -6.72 -6.60 3.91
C SER A 159 -5.20 -6.60 3.83
N ASP A 160 -4.52 -5.99 4.80
CA ASP A 160 -3.07 -5.91 4.86
C ASP A 160 -2.46 -7.30 5.12
N ASP A 161 -3.04 -8.07 6.06
CA ASP A 161 -2.63 -9.45 6.34
C ASP A 161 -2.81 -10.36 5.12
N ALA A 162 -3.92 -10.19 4.39
CA ALA A 162 -4.18 -10.97 3.19
C ALA A 162 -3.10 -10.78 2.10
N LEU A 163 -2.39 -9.67 2.08
CA LEU A 163 -1.27 -9.43 1.16
C LEU A 163 0.05 -10.10 1.58
N GLU A 164 0.10 -10.68 2.79
CA GLU A 164 1.31 -11.27 3.38
C GLU A 164 1.20 -12.78 3.61
N LEU A 165 0.07 -13.41 3.26
CA LEU A 165 -0.13 -14.84 3.47
C LEU A 165 0.95 -15.67 2.75
N GLN A 166 1.54 -16.61 3.49
CA GLN A 166 2.62 -17.48 3.00
C GLN A 166 2.13 -18.79 2.41
N ALA A 167 0.82 -19.05 2.50
CA ALA A 167 0.17 -20.21 1.92
C ALA A 167 -1.20 -19.82 1.37
N VAL A 168 -1.65 -20.53 0.36
CA VAL A 168 -3.02 -20.39 -0.16
C VAL A 168 -3.97 -21.06 0.83
N PRO A 169 -4.91 -20.32 1.46
CA PRO A 169 -5.91 -20.94 2.32
C PRO A 169 -6.85 -21.85 1.49
N SER A 170 -7.25 -22.99 2.04
CA SER A 170 -8.20 -23.88 1.35
C SER A 170 -9.57 -23.23 1.13
N SER A 171 -9.96 -22.36 2.06
CA SER A 171 -11.18 -21.55 1.96
C SER A 171 -10.96 -20.16 2.57
N LEU A 172 -11.66 -19.16 2.01
CA LEU A 172 -11.59 -17.77 2.45
C LEU A 172 -13.01 -17.18 2.41
N ILE A 173 -13.42 -16.58 3.51
CA ILE A 173 -14.64 -15.76 3.57
C ILE A 173 -14.18 -14.30 3.59
N ILE A 174 -14.74 -13.50 2.69
CA ILE A 174 -14.45 -12.06 2.59
C ILE A 174 -15.70 -11.31 3.01
N VAL A 175 -15.58 -10.48 4.02
CA VAL A 175 -16.64 -9.59 4.48
C VAL A 175 -16.44 -8.23 3.84
N GLY A 176 -17.39 -7.84 2.99
CA GLY A 176 -17.35 -6.64 2.16
C GLY A 176 -17.10 -6.94 0.68
N GLY A 177 -18.10 -6.64 -0.18
CA GLY A 177 -18.03 -6.77 -1.64
C GLY A 177 -17.51 -5.52 -2.36
N GLY A 178 -16.84 -4.60 -1.63
CA GLY A 178 -16.18 -3.45 -2.22
C GLY A 178 -14.96 -3.83 -3.07
N VAL A 179 -14.29 -2.81 -3.64
CA VAL A 179 -13.15 -3.00 -4.58
C VAL A 179 -12.08 -3.92 -4.00
N ILE A 180 -11.66 -3.71 -2.75
CA ILE A 180 -10.61 -4.50 -2.10
C ILE A 180 -11.06 -5.95 -1.94
N GLY A 181 -12.28 -6.17 -1.44
CA GLY A 181 -12.83 -7.52 -1.26
C GLY A 181 -12.94 -8.29 -2.56
N CYS A 182 -13.46 -7.66 -3.62
CA CYS A 182 -13.58 -8.28 -4.94
C CYS A 182 -12.21 -8.59 -5.57
N GLU A 183 -11.21 -7.72 -5.43
CA GLU A 183 -9.85 -7.99 -5.93
C GLU A 183 -9.19 -9.16 -5.20
N LEU A 184 -9.27 -9.19 -3.87
CA LEU A 184 -8.75 -10.30 -3.07
C LEU A 184 -9.51 -11.61 -3.38
N ALA A 185 -10.83 -11.55 -3.57
CA ALA A 185 -11.63 -12.70 -3.96
C ALA A 185 -11.14 -13.31 -5.28
N PHE A 186 -10.92 -12.49 -6.30
CA PHE A 186 -10.38 -12.92 -7.57
C PHE A 186 -8.99 -13.56 -7.41
N ILE A 187 -8.09 -12.87 -6.71
CA ILE A 187 -6.70 -13.32 -6.52
C ILE A 187 -6.65 -14.69 -5.85
N TYR A 188 -7.32 -14.83 -4.71
CA TYR A 188 -7.29 -16.09 -3.95
C TYR A 188 -8.06 -17.22 -4.64
N ARG A 189 -9.16 -16.92 -5.34
CA ARG A 189 -9.83 -17.90 -6.19
C ARG A 189 -8.90 -18.41 -7.28
N ALA A 190 -8.20 -17.55 -7.98
CA ALA A 190 -7.24 -17.93 -9.01
C ALA A 190 -6.07 -18.76 -8.44
N PHE A 191 -5.65 -18.50 -7.20
CA PHE A 191 -4.64 -19.30 -6.50
C PHE A 191 -5.17 -20.66 -6.02
N GLY A 192 -6.49 -20.92 -6.05
CA GLY A 192 -7.10 -22.19 -5.72
C GLY A 192 -7.91 -22.23 -4.42
N SER A 193 -8.13 -21.10 -3.75
CA SER A 193 -9.01 -21.03 -2.59
C SER A 193 -10.49 -21.16 -2.99
N LYS A 194 -11.29 -21.80 -2.14
CA LYS A 194 -12.75 -21.68 -2.19
C LYS A 194 -13.15 -20.36 -1.53
N VAL A 195 -13.61 -19.39 -2.33
CA VAL A 195 -13.91 -18.04 -1.85
C VAL A 195 -15.41 -17.81 -1.74
N THR A 196 -15.84 -17.20 -0.62
CA THR A 196 -17.20 -16.70 -0.40
C THR A 196 -17.12 -15.23 -0.05
N VAL A 197 -17.89 -14.38 -0.71
CA VAL A 197 -18.01 -12.95 -0.40
C VAL A 197 -19.37 -12.72 0.28
N VAL A 198 -19.38 -11.98 1.36
CA VAL A 198 -20.56 -11.56 2.12
C VAL A 198 -20.59 -10.03 2.13
N GLU A 199 -21.72 -9.46 1.65
CA GLU A 199 -21.97 -8.03 1.62
C GLU A 199 -23.06 -7.65 2.60
#